data_39dde49e7063a453692c67972cc42b2e
#
_entry.id   39dde49e7063a453692c67972cc42b2e
#
_cell.length_a   1.000
_cell.length_b   1.000
_cell.length_c   1.000
_cell.angle_alpha   90.00
_cell.angle_beta   90.00
_cell.angle_gamma   90.00
#
_symmetry.space_group_name_H-M   'P 1'
#
loop_
_entity.id
_entity.type
_entity.pdbx_description
1 polymer ?
#
loop_
_entity_poly.entity_id
_entity_poly.type
_entity_poly.pdbx_seq_one_letter_code
_entity_poly.pdbx_strand_id
1 'polypeptide(L)'
;MSARPGPLVRSARLALGWSQTDLAARLHCSRSTVSRLETGARPLEDVATLRRLAEILEIPPGTFGVTATVTGEPFGEGDVRRRELLTNLAVTAGAAVTGPAARSAAPPRTDACDAALVARVRDALLGTGDRAAPVAAPRLAVALNAACRDYDACQYGRLAEGLPGLLAGGHAAAGKPGSAAILAHTYNLVTRLMVKLDEPLGWLAVDRARTHADMSGDVLASAEAARQLAVLTRRNGWHDQATEIAMAAADADEMREDRPAHIAARGQLVMSAAYTAAHAGDRAGMRELTGQAMALAARLGGGLLLRRNGGGFGITAVRLHLISAEYTAGDPASAVRAAGAVQPQALPTPERQARYFTDLARAYGMWGRREEALRALLAAERAAPQETRTRPVVRELVSGLLVSGRTSPTLRDLAARCHLQ
;
A
#
# COMPACT_ATOMS: atom_id res chain seq x y z
N MET A 1 6.00 0.85 -16.72
CA MET A 1 4.74 0.75 -15.94
C MET A 1 3.91 1.98 -16.24
N SER A 2 2.77 1.81 -16.89
CA SER A 2 1.90 2.93 -17.26
C SER A 2 1.30 3.55 -15.99
N ALA A 3 1.48 4.85 -15.79
CA ALA A 3 0.83 5.58 -14.71
C ALA A 3 -0.69 5.36 -14.83
N ARG A 4 -1.36 5.01 -13.73
CA ARG A 4 -2.82 4.88 -13.72
C ARG A 4 -3.44 6.21 -14.17
N PRO A 5 -4.22 6.25 -15.26
CA PRO A 5 -4.64 7.52 -15.88
C PRO A 5 -5.57 8.36 -15.01
N GLY A 6 -6.30 7.75 -14.06
CA GLY A 6 -7.26 8.46 -13.21
C GLY A 6 -6.66 9.60 -12.36
N PRO A 7 -5.60 9.37 -11.58
CA PRO A 7 -4.91 10.44 -10.85
C PRO A 7 -4.37 11.56 -11.73
N LEU A 8 -3.89 11.24 -12.94
CA LEU A 8 -3.40 12.22 -13.92
C LEU A 8 -4.54 13.12 -14.43
N VAL A 9 -5.69 12.54 -14.78
CA VAL A 9 -6.89 13.27 -15.18
C VAL A 9 -7.30 14.27 -14.10
N ARG A 10 -7.31 13.83 -12.85
CA ARG A 10 -7.66 14.68 -11.72
C ARG A 10 -6.68 15.83 -11.53
N SER A 11 -5.37 15.54 -11.57
CA SER A 11 -4.33 16.57 -11.40
C SER A 11 -4.39 17.62 -12.49
N ALA A 12 -4.58 17.21 -13.75
CA ALA A 12 -4.69 18.12 -14.87
C ALA A 12 -5.96 19.00 -14.79
N ARG A 13 -7.11 18.40 -14.43
CA ARG A 13 -8.34 19.15 -14.21
C ARG A 13 -8.18 20.23 -13.13
N LEU A 14 -7.55 19.88 -12.02
CA LEU A 14 -7.31 20.84 -10.92
C LEU A 14 -6.31 21.93 -11.33
N ALA A 15 -5.31 21.62 -12.13
CA ALA A 15 -4.36 22.60 -12.68
C ALA A 15 -5.05 23.64 -13.57
N LEU A 16 -6.11 23.24 -14.29
CA LEU A 16 -6.95 24.12 -15.10
C LEU A 16 -8.02 24.87 -14.27
N GLY A 17 -8.08 24.65 -12.95
CA GLY A 17 -9.06 25.28 -12.06
C GLY A 17 -10.50 24.73 -12.22
N TRP A 18 -10.69 23.59 -12.89
CA TRP A 18 -12.01 23.06 -13.19
C TRP A 18 -12.58 22.18 -12.07
N SER A 19 -13.90 22.27 -11.86
CA SER A 19 -14.63 21.30 -11.05
C SER A 19 -14.85 19.98 -11.83
N GLN A 20 -15.25 18.91 -11.14
CA GLN A 20 -15.67 17.67 -11.81
C GLN A 20 -16.86 17.88 -12.76
N THR A 21 -17.71 18.84 -12.45
CA THR A 21 -18.85 19.21 -13.29
C THR A 21 -18.40 19.89 -14.59
N ASP A 22 -17.36 20.74 -14.52
CA ASP A 22 -16.80 21.42 -15.70
C ASP A 22 -16.14 20.40 -16.65
N LEU A 23 -15.40 19.43 -16.12
CA LEU A 23 -14.81 18.38 -16.94
C LEU A 23 -15.90 17.44 -17.51
N ALA A 24 -16.94 17.13 -16.73
CA ALA A 24 -18.06 16.32 -17.16
C ALA A 24 -18.80 16.96 -18.34
N ALA A 25 -19.02 18.26 -18.29
CA ALA A 25 -19.63 19.01 -19.40
C ALA A 25 -18.80 18.93 -20.69
N ARG A 26 -17.47 19.07 -20.61
CA ARG A 26 -16.55 18.98 -21.75
C ARG A 26 -16.43 17.56 -22.33
N LEU A 27 -16.56 16.56 -21.47
CA LEU A 27 -16.56 15.15 -21.87
C LEU A 27 -17.94 14.65 -22.32
N HIS A 28 -19.00 15.48 -22.21
CA HIS A 28 -20.38 15.10 -22.44
C HIS A 28 -20.81 13.85 -21.62
N CYS A 29 -20.42 13.83 -20.34
CA CYS A 29 -20.74 12.72 -19.44
C CYS A 29 -21.26 13.26 -18.08
N SER A 30 -21.65 12.36 -17.17
CA SER A 30 -22.10 12.75 -15.85
C SER A 30 -20.92 13.06 -14.92
N ARG A 31 -21.12 13.92 -13.90
CA ARG A 31 -20.16 14.17 -12.82
C ARG A 31 -19.71 12.87 -12.15
N SER A 32 -20.63 11.93 -11.93
CA SER A 32 -20.32 10.62 -11.33
C SER A 32 -19.39 9.78 -12.22
N THR A 33 -19.48 9.94 -13.56
CA THR A 33 -18.55 9.31 -14.50
C THR A 33 -17.13 9.87 -14.31
N VAL A 34 -16.98 11.20 -14.24
CA VAL A 34 -15.68 11.86 -14.00
C VAL A 34 -15.10 11.42 -12.64
N SER A 35 -15.90 11.38 -11.59
CA SER A 35 -15.46 10.90 -10.28
C SER A 35 -14.92 9.47 -10.35
N ARG A 36 -15.62 8.55 -11.05
CA ARG A 36 -15.17 7.16 -11.24
C ARG A 36 -13.92 7.03 -12.11
N LEU A 37 -13.75 7.89 -13.11
CA LEU A 37 -12.53 7.96 -13.92
C LEU A 37 -11.33 8.41 -13.07
N GLU A 38 -11.49 9.46 -12.26
CA GLU A 38 -10.44 10.02 -11.41
C GLU A 38 -10.03 9.08 -10.26
N THR A 39 -10.97 8.30 -9.72
CA THR A 39 -10.69 7.31 -8.67
C THR A 39 -10.19 5.97 -9.20
N GLY A 40 -10.24 5.76 -10.52
CA GLY A 40 -9.87 4.49 -11.14
C GLY A 40 -10.95 3.39 -10.98
N ALA A 41 -12.14 3.73 -10.43
CA ALA A 41 -13.27 2.81 -10.33
C ALA A 41 -13.87 2.46 -11.72
N ARG A 42 -13.55 3.24 -12.74
CA ARG A 42 -13.78 2.92 -14.14
C ARG A 42 -12.43 2.87 -14.84
N PRO A 43 -12.01 1.72 -15.38
CA PRO A 43 -10.77 1.60 -16.14
C PRO A 43 -10.75 2.54 -17.34
N LEU A 44 -9.66 3.22 -17.57
CA LEU A 44 -9.38 4.05 -18.75
C LEU A 44 -8.47 3.25 -19.68
N GLU A 45 -9.03 2.29 -20.39
CA GLU A 45 -8.31 1.39 -21.31
C GLU A 45 -8.54 1.77 -22.77
N ASP A 46 -9.60 2.56 -23.04
CA ASP A 46 -9.92 2.98 -24.39
C ASP A 46 -9.03 4.14 -24.85
N VAL A 47 -8.23 3.87 -25.87
CA VAL A 47 -7.27 4.80 -26.46
C VAL A 47 -7.94 6.08 -26.99
N ALA A 48 -9.16 5.99 -27.53
CA ALA A 48 -9.90 7.14 -28.01
C ALA A 48 -10.30 8.06 -26.86
N THR A 49 -10.78 7.49 -25.76
CA THR A 49 -11.10 8.24 -24.53
C THR A 49 -9.87 8.89 -23.93
N LEU A 50 -8.71 8.19 -23.89
CA LEU A 50 -7.46 8.74 -23.40
C LEU A 50 -6.94 9.91 -24.26
N ARG A 51 -7.05 9.81 -25.59
CA ARG A 51 -6.70 10.91 -26.50
C ARG A 51 -7.60 12.12 -26.31
N ARG A 52 -8.91 11.90 -26.21
CA ARG A 52 -9.87 12.98 -25.97
C ARG A 52 -9.64 13.66 -24.61
N LEU A 53 -9.30 12.88 -23.58
CA LEU A 53 -8.89 13.45 -22.27
C LEU A 53 -7.61 14.25 -22.37
N ALA A 54 -6.61 13.77 -23.13
CA ALA A 54 -5.36 14.48 -23.37
C ALA A 54 -5.61 15.85 -24.06
N GLU A 55 -6.45 15.88 -25.09
CA GLU A 55 -6.83 17.11 -25.79
C GLU A 55 -7.56 18.11 -24.87
N ILE A 56 -8.60 17.63 -24.16
CA ILE A 56 -9.43 18.49 -23.29
C ILE A 56 -8.62 19.02 -22.11
N LEU A 57 -7.70 18.24 -21.55
CA LEU A 57 -6.89 18.59 -20.39
C LEU A 57 -5.54 19.24 -20.75
N GLU A 58 -5.30 19.47 -22.04
CA GLU A 58 -4.06 20.09 -22.58
C GLU A 58 -2.79 19.38 -22.13
N ILE A 59 -2.81 18.04 -22.09
CA ILE A 59 -1.66 17.20 -21.72
C ILE A 59 -1.20 16.35 -22.90
N PRO A 60 0.11 16.10 -23.04
CA PRO A 60 0.63 15.25 -24.12
C PRO A 60 0.03 13.84 -24.05
N PRO A 61 -0.48 13.26 -25.16
CA PRO A 61 -1.05 11.91 -25.18
C PRO A 61 -0.11 10.81 -24.65
N GLY A 62 1.20 10.98 -24.84
CA GLY A 62 2.23 10.10 -24.29
C GLY A 62 2.23 9.98 -22.76
N THR A 63 1.67 10.97 -22.06
CA THR A 63 1.52 10.95 -20.59
C THR A 63 0.53 9.86 -20.12
N PHE A 64 -0.41 9.48 -21.00
CA PHE A 64 -1.33 8.36 -20.79
C PHE A 64 -0.81 7.02 -21.37
N GLY A 65 0.46 6.97 -21.83
CA GLY A 65 1.02 5.81 -22.51
C GLY A 65 0.51 5.61 -23.95
N VAL A 66 -0.14 6.62 -24.52
CA VAL A 66 -0.66 6.59 -25.90
C VAL A 66 0.40 7.15 -26.84
N THR A 67 1.01 6.30 -27.69
CA THR A 67 1.95 6.75 -28.72
C THR A 67 1.25 7.57 -29.80
N ALA A 68 1.87 8.68 -30.21
CA ALA A 68 1.39 9.47 -31.35
C ALA A 68 1.48 8.61 -32.63
N THR A 69 0.35 8.32 -33.26
CA THR A 69 0.33 7.73 -34.59
C THR A 69 0.68 8.78 -35.63
N VAL A 70 1.77 8.57 -36.33
CA VAL A 70 2.02 9.21 -37.62
C VAL A 70 0.90 8.74 -38.58
N THR A 71 0.25 9.70 -39.19
CA THR A 71 -0.85 9.47 -40.16
C THR A 71 -0.42 8.55 -41.31
N GLY A 72 -1.13 7.45 -41.47
CA GLY A 72 -1.00 6.52 -42.59
C GLY A 72 -1.97 5.35 -42.44
N GLU A 73 -3.03 5.39 -43.18
CA GLU A 73 -4.05 4.42 -43.61
C GLU A 73 -4.37 3.14 -42.80
N PRO A 74 -5.60 2.59 -42.88
CA PRO A 74 -6.16 1.66 -41.90
C PRO A 74 -5.76 0.21 -42.19
N PHE A 75 -5.15 -0.46 -41.22
CA PHE A 75 -4.96 -1.91 -41.20
C PHE A 75 -5.83 -2.56 -40.11
N GLY A 76 -6.42 -3.72 -40.46
CA GLY A 76 -7.49 -4.38 -39.72
C GLY A 76 -7.13 -4.90 -38.31
N GLU A 77 -8.15 -5.04 -37.48
CA GLU A 77 -8.14 -5.40 -36.05
C GLU A 77 -7.51 -6.75 -35.68
N GLY A 78 -7.07 -7.56 -36.65
CA GLY A 78 -6.50 -8.89 -36.41
C GLY A 78 -5.01 -8.92 -36.09
N ASP A 79 -4.25 -7.90 -36.46
CA ASP A 79 -2.76 -7.93 -36.46
C ASP A 79 -2.12 -7.35 -35.18
N VAL A 80 -2.85 -6.56 -34.42
CA VAL A 80 -2.34 -5.89 -33.20
C VAL A 80 -2.14 -6.90 -32.08
N ARG A 81 -3.08 -7.82 -31.88
CA ARG A 81 -2.98 -8.85 -30.82
C ARG A 81 -1.86 -9.88 -31.05
N ARG A 82 -1.56 -10.17 -32.29
CA ARG A 82 -0.50 -11.14 -32.63
C ARG A 82 0.91 -10.56 -32.45
N ARG A 83 1.08 -9.26 -32.65
CA ARG A 83 2.36 -8.56 -32.45
C ARG A 83 2.71 -8.34 -31.00
N GLU A 84 1.74 -8.03 -30.15
CA GLU A 84 1.94 -7.91 -28.68
C GLU A 84 2.29 -9.27 -28.05
N LEU A 85 1.68 -10.36 -28.51
CA LEU A 85 1.99 -11.71 -28.02
C LEU A 85 3.40 -12.16 -28.44
N LEU A 86 3.87 -11.79 -29.62
CA LEU A 86 5.19 -12.14 -30.10
C LEU A 86 6.29 -11.27 -29.49
N THR A 87 6.01 -10.02 -29.14
CA THR A 87 6.97 -9.13 -28.46
C THR A 87 7.21 -9.56 -27.01
N ASN A 88 6.18 -10.07 -26.33
CA ASN A 88 6.30 -10.59 -24.97
C ASN A 88 6.95 -11.99 -24.89
N LEU A 89 6.92 -12.77 -25.97
CA LEU A 89 7.63 -14.06 -26.07
C LEU A 89 9.09 -13.94 -26.50
N ALA A 90 9.47 -12.85 -27.20
CA ALA A 90 10.85 -12.64 -27.65
C ALA A 90 11.82 -12.13 -26.56
N VAL A 91 11.29 -11.66 -25.42
CA VAL A 91 12.13 -11.19 -24.28
C VAL A 91 12.69 -12.34 -23.44
N THR A 92 12.18 -13.56 -23.62
CA THR A 92 12.61 -14.73 -22.83
C THR A 92 13.64 -15.65 -23.52
N ALA A 93 14.04 -15.36 -24.77
CA ALA A 93 14.98 -16.21 -25.49
C ALA A 93 15.97 -15.38 -26.32
N GLY A 94 17.01 -14.84 -25.71
CA GLY A 94 18.06 -14.14 -26.47
C GLY A 94 19.19 -13.57 -25.63
N ALA A 95 20.01 -14.43 -25.06
CA ALA A 95 21.35 -14.06 -24.65
C ALA A 95 22.31 -14.30 -25.79
N ALA A 96 23.15 -13.29 -26.08
CA ALA A 96 24.34 -13.26 -26.92
C ALA A 96 24.17 -12.93 -28.40
N VAL A 97 24.41 -11.65 -28.76
CA VAL A 97 25.36 -11.22 -29.79
C VAL A 97 25.83 -9.79 -29.49
N THR A 98 27.13 -9.59 -29.50
CA THR A 98 27.90 -8.38 -29.23
C THR A 98 27.73 -7.28 -30.28
N GLY A 99 27.51 -6.02 -29.81
CA GLY A 99 27.60 -4.78 -30.60
C GLY A 99 27.61 -3.55 -29.69
N PRO A 100 28.22 -2.39 -30.05
CA PRO A 100 28.79 -1.43 -29.10
C PRO A 100 27.77 -0.57 -28.34
N ALA A 101 27.99 -0.46 -27.06
CA ALA A 101 27.62 0.53 -26.05
C ALA A 101 26.59 1.61 -26.40
N ALA A 102 25.29 1.32 -26.18
CA ALA A 102 24.38 2.31 -25.66
C ALA A 102 24.47 2.24 -24.13
N ARG A 103 24.89 3.34 -23.49
CA ARG A 103 24.92 3.45 -22.04
C ARG A 103 23.51 3.30 -21.52
N SER A 104 23.15 2.08 -21.12
CA SER A 104 21.98 1.82 -20.30
C SER A 104 22.22 2.52 -18.97
N ALA A 105 21.42 3.54 -18.67
CA ALA A 105 21.43 4.15 -17.35
C ALA A 105 21.11 3.06 -16.33
N ALA A 106 22.03 2.81 -15.40
CA ALA A 106 21.82 1.87 -14.32
C ALA A 106 20.56 2.29 -13.52
N PRO A 107 19.69 1.33 -13.12
CA PRO A 107 18.55 1.66 -12.28
C PRO A 107 19.03 2.34 -10.99
N PRO A 108 18.29 3.32 -10.48
CA PRO A 108 18.69 4.05 -9.28
C PRO A 108 18.84 3.11 -8.10
N ARG A 109 19.86 3.34 -7.27
CA ARG A 109 20.28 2.46 -6.16
C ARG A 109 19.18 2.04 -5.17
N THR A 110 18.07 2.78 -5.08
CA THR A 110 16.95 2.46 -4.18
C THR A 110 16.07 1.37 -4.76
N ASP A 111 15.79 1.40 -6.06
CA ASP A 111 15.08 0.32 -6.75
C ASP A 111 15.88 -0.98 -6.66
N ALA A 112 17.21 -0.91 -6.63
CA ALA A 112 18.08 -2.06 -6.42
C ALA A 112 17.99 -2.63 -4.99
N CYS A 113 17.83 -1.78 -3.96
CA CYS A 113 17.68 -2.22 -2.58
C CYS A 113 16.31 -2.87 -2.35
N ASP A 114 15.23 -2.27 -2.86
CA ASP A 114 13.88 -2.81 -2.76
C ASP A 114 13.74 -4.09 -3.59
N ALA A 115 14.29 -4.12 -4.80
CA ALA A 115 14.33 -5.31 -5.64
C ALA A 115 15.13 -6.44 -4.98
N ALA A 116 16.26 -6.14 -4.35
CA ALA A 116 17.06 -7.13 -3.62
C ALA A 116 16.32 -7.64 -2.37
N LEU A 117 15.60 -6.77 -1.64
CA LEU A 117 14.75 -7.16 -0.51
C LEU A 117 13.64 -8.11 -0.98
N VAL A 118 12.90 -7.71 -2.03
CA VAL A 118 11.82 -8.53 -2.61
C VAL A 118 12.36 -9.86 -3.12
N ALA A 119 13.50 -9.87 -3.80
CA ALA A 119 14.14 -11.09 -4.30
C ALA A 119 14.48 -12.06 -3.16
N ARG A 120 15.11 -11.60 -2.09
CA ARG A 120 15.45 -12.43 -0.93
C ARG A 120 14.21 -13.00 -0.24
N VAL A 121 13.17 -12.19 -0.07
CA VAL A 121 11.90 -12.65 0.51
C VAL A 121 11.23 -13.66 -0.42
N ARG A 122 11.21 -13.41 -1.73
CA ARG A 122 10.68 -14.34 -2.73
C ARG A 122 11.39 -15.68 -2.68
N ASP A 123 12.73 -15.67 -2.69
CA ASP A 123 13.52 -16.90 -2.68
C ASP A 123 13.27 -17.71 -1.38
N ALA A 124 13.14 -17.05 -0.24
CA ALA A 124 12.74 -17.65 1.01
C ALA A 124 11.30 -18.20 0.98
N LEU A 125 10.36 -17.45 0.37
CA LEU A 125 8.98 -17.91 0.18
C LEU A 125 8.89 -19.14 -0.75
N LEU A 126 9.69 -19.18 -1.80
CA LEU A 126 9.71 -20.30 -2.75
C LEU A 126 10.53 -21.50 -2.26
N GLY A 127 11.25 -21.35 -1.14
CA GLY A 127 12.10 -22.41 -0.60
C GLY A 127 13.34 -22.68 -1.45
N THR A 128 13.73 -21.71 -2.29
CA THR A 128 14.94 -21.81 -3.15
C THR A 128 16.21 -21.35 -2.43
N GLY A 129 16.10 -20.85 -1.20
CA GLY A 129 17.23 -20.45 -0.36
C GLY A 129 17.93 -21.61 0.33
N ASP A 130 19.05 -21.30 1.01
CA ASP A 130 19.81 -22.29 1.77
C ASP A 130 18.98 -22.94 2.88
N ARG A 131 19.13 -24.26 3.02
CA ARG A 131 18.51 -25.00 4.11
C ARG A 131 19.18 -24.62 5.43
N ALA A 132 18.40 -24.01 6.32
CA ALA A 132 18.88 -23.69 7.66
C ALA A 132 18.92 -24.92 8.56
N ALA A 133 19.87 -24.97 9.50
CA ALA A 133 19.83 -25.90 10.59
C ALA A 133 18.64 -25.60 11.52
N PRO A 134 18.04 -26.64 12.18
CA PRO A 134 16.96 -26.41 13.13
C PRO A 134 17.38 -25.48 14.26
N VAL A 135 16.62 -24.41 14.47
CA VAL A 135 16.83 -23.43 15.54
C VAL A 135 15.78 -23.65 16.63
N ALA A 136 16.16 -23.52 17.88
CA ALA A 136 15.23 -23.67 19.00
C ALA A 136 14.16 -22.55 18.98
N ALA A 137 12.90 -22.90 19.27
CA ALA A 137 11.77 -21.98 19.25
C ALA A 137 11.98 -20.68 20.04
N PRO A 138 12.61 -20.68 21.24
CA PRO A 138 12.91 -19.40 21.95
C PRO A 138 13.83 -18.45 21.17
N ARG A 139 14.83 -18.97 20.47
CA ARG A 139 15.70 -18.14 19.60
C ARG A 139 14.96 -17.57 18.40
N LEU A 140 14.09 -18.37 17.77
CA LEU A 140 13.23 -17.89 16.69
C LEU A 140 12.25 -16.81 17.18
N ALA A 141 11.71 -16.96 18.40
CA ALA A 141 10.85 -15.95 19.00
C ALA A 141 11.57 -14.63 19.25
N VAL A 142 12.84 -14.68 19.68
CA VAL A 142 13.70 -13.48 19.85
C VAL A 142 13.96 -12.82 18.48
N ALA A 143 14.30 -13.62 17.46
CA ALA A 143 14.53 -13.12 16.09
C ALA A 143 13.28 -12.48 15.49
N LEU A 144 12.10 -13.11 15.68
CA LEU A 144 10.81 -12.55 15.25
C LEU A 144 10.53 -11.22 15.95
N ASN A 145 10.75 -11.11 17.26
CA ASN A 145 10.56 -9.86 17.97
C ASN A 145 11.54 -8.76 17.48
N ALA A 146 12.76 -9.12 17.11
CA ALA A 146 13.71 -8.20 16.50
C ALA A 146 13.20 -7.73 15.14
N ALA A 147 12.77 -8.65 14.26
CA ALA A 147 12.20 -8.33 12.96
C ALA A 147 10.96 -7.41 13.06
N CYS A 148 10.08 -7.64 14.04
CA CYS A 148 8.95 -6.76 14.30
C CYS A 148 9.40 -5.35 14.73
N ARG A 149 10.45 -5.24 15.55
CA ARG A 149 11.02 -3.91 15.93
C ARG A 149 11.64 -3.21 14.73
N ASP A 150 12.37 -3.94 13.88
CA ASP A 150 12.97 -3.38 12.65
C ASP A 150 11.88 -2.87 11.69
N TYR A 151 10.76 -3.59 11.57
CA TYR A 151 9.60 -3.14 10.81
C TYR A 151 9.00 -1.84 11.39
N ASP A 152 8.77 -1.79 12.71
CA ASP A 152 8.22 -0.63 13.40
C ASP A 152 9.14 0.60 13.31
N ALA A 153 10.46 0.35 13.24
CA ALA A 153 11.51 1.37 13.05
C ALA A 153 11.80 1.68 11.57
N CYS A 154 11.09 1.04 10.62
CA CYS A 154 11.30 1.16 9.18
C CYS A 154 12.73 0.79 8.71
N GLN A 155 13.37 -0.15 9.39
CA GLN A 155 14.72 -0.66 9.06
C GLN A 155 14.63 -1.84 8.06
N TYR A 156 14.16 -1.55 6.84
CA TYR A 156 13.85 -2.60 5.86
C TYR A 156 15.07 -3.35 5.35
N GLY A 157 16.25 -2.72 5.35
CA GLY A 157 17.51 -3.42 5.06
C GLY A 157 17.78 -4.57 6.03
N ARG A 158 17.60 -4.34 7.35
CA ARG A 158 17.74 -5.38 8.39
C ARG A 158 16.67 -6.48 8.25
N LEU A 159 15.44 -6.09 7.89
CA LEU A 159 14.40 -7.08 7.60
C LEU A 159 14.78 -7.98 6.42
N ALA A 160 15.36 -7.42 5.35
CA ALA A 160 15.84 -8.17 4.19
C ALA A 160 16.90 -9.21 4.56
N GLU A 161 17.75 -8.89 5.55
CA GLU A 161 18.79 -9.79 6.03
C GLU A 161 18.22 -10.88 6.96
N GLY A 162 17.29 -10.52 7.84
CA GLY A 162 16.81 -11.39 8.90
C GLY A 162 15.65 -12.33 8.52
N LEU A 163 14.72 -11.86 7.67
CA LEU A 163 13.50 -12.62 7.34
C LEU A 163 13.76 -13.99 6.67
N PRO A 164 14.69 -14.13 5.70
CA PRO A 164 14.96 -15.42 5.10
C PRO A 164 15.42 -16.46 6.11
N GLY A 165 16.34 -16.10 7.00
CA GLY A 165 16.82 -16.97 8.07
C GLY A 165 15.74 -17.36 9.08
N LEU A 166 14.83 -16.41 9.38
CA LEU A 166 13.71 -16.66 10.28
C LEU A 166 12.70 -17.64 9.67
N LEU A 167 12.37 -17.51 8.38
CA LEU A 167 11.52 -18.43 7.64
C LEU A 167 12.16 -19.82 7.56
N ALA A 168 13.41 -19.90 7.12
CA ALA A 168 14.14 -21.17 6.96
C ALA A 168 14.29 -21.90 8.31
N GLY A 169 14.64 -21.18 9.39
CA GLY A 169 14.74 -21.72 10.74
C GLY A 169 13.39 -22.18 11.29
N GLY A 170 12.31 -21.44 11.02
CA GLY A 170 10.95 -21.83 11.38
C GLY A 170 10.50 -23.11 10.69
N HIS A 171 10.76 -23.26 9.39
CA HIS A 171 10.47 -24.48 8.64
C HIS A 171 11.33 -25.66 9.09
N ALA A 172 12.62 -25.46 9.35
CA ALA A 172 13.50 -26.49 9.88
C ALA A 172 13.06 -26.97 11.29
N ALA A 173 12.32 -26.14 12.02
CA ALA A 173 11.74 -26.48 13.32
C ALA A 173 10.30 -27.03 13.20
N ALA A 174 9.78 -27.26 12.00
CA ALA A 174 8.42 -27.75 11.80
C ALA A 174 8.15 -29.06 12.63
N GLY A 175 6.95 -29.14 13.19
CA GLY A 175 6.56 -30.21 14.09
C GLY A 175 7.02 -30.06 15.55
N LYS A 176 7.89 -29.09 15.86
CA LYS A 176 8.25 -28.77 17.25
C LYS A 176 7.24 -27.85 17.89
N PRO A 177 7.01 -27.94 19.23
CA PRO A 177 6.10 -27.03 19.92
C PRO A 177 6.42 -25.55 19.66
N GLY A 178 5.40 -24.77 19.32
CA GLY A 178 5.50 -23.33 19.08
C GLY A 178 6.04 -22.92 17.70
N SER A 179 6.52 -23.84 16.86
CA SER A 179 7.04 -23.51 15.53
C SER A 179 5.96 -22.97 14.59
N ALA A 180 4.74 -23.54 14.64
CA ALA A 180 3.63 -23.08 13.82
C ALA A 180 3.23 -21.64 14.15
N ALA A 181 3.13 -21.26 15.42
CA ALA A 181 2.84 -19.89 15.83
C ALA A 181 3.93 -18.89 15.37
N ILE A 182 5.21 -19.27 15.47
CA ILE A 182 6.32 -18.45 15.00
C ILE A 182 6.23 -18.24 13.49
N LEU A 183 5.94 -19.29 12.71
CA LEU A 183 5.77 -19.19 11.26
C LEU A 183 4.55 -18.32 10.91
N ALA A 184 3.41 -18.51 11.59
CA ALA A 184 2.23 -17.67 11.39
C ALA A 184 2.54 -16.18 11.55
N HIS A 185 3.15 -15.79 12.65
CA HIS A 185 3.54 -14.40 12.89
C HIS A 185 4.60 -13.90 11.91
N THR A 186 5.56 -14.77 11.51
CA THR A 186 6.58 -14.41 10.52
C THR A 186 5.93 -14.12 9.16
N TYR A 187 5.03 -14.99 8.70
CA TYR A 187 4.30 -14.79 7.45
C TYR A 187 3.37 -13.58 7.51
N ASN A 188 2.73 -13.30 8.65
CA ASN A 188 1.99 -12.06 8.86
C ASN A 188 2.87 -10.81 8.70
N LEU A 189 4.09 -10.85 9.25
CA LEU A 189 5.06 -9.75 9.07
C LEU A 189 5.51 -9.61 7.61
N VAL A 190 5.78 -10.73 6.92
CA VAL A 190 6.10 -10.73 5.48
C VAL A 190 4.94 -10.14 4.68
N THR A 191 3.69 -10.53 4.96
CA THR A 191 2.52 -10.00 4.28
C THR A 191 2.42 -8.48 4.46
N ARG A 192 2.61 -7.97 5.69
CA ARG A 192 2.62 -6.52 5.97
C ARG A 192 3.67 -5.79 5.15
N LEU A 193 4.86 -6.38 5.01
CA LEU A 193 5.95 -5.81 4.21
C LEU A 193 5.58 -5.81 2.72
N MET A 194 5.10 -6.93 2.17
CA MET A 194 4.70 -7.04 0.77
C MET A 194 3.55 -6.08 0.42
N VAL A 195 2.58 -5.92 1.31
CA VAL A 195 1.50 -4.91 1.17
C VAL A 195 2.07 -3.49 1.09
N LYS A 196 3.12 -3.16 1.85
CA LYS A 196 3.76 -1.83 1.79
C LYS A 196 4.50 -1.60 0.48
N LEU A 197 5.17 -2.62 -0.03
CA LEU A 197 5.95 -2.57 -1.27
C LEU A 197 5.08 -2.74 -2.54
N ASP A 198 3.78 -2.98 -2.35
CA ASP A 198 2.81 -3.27 -3.44
C ASP A 198 3.17 -4.53 -4.25
N GLU A 199 3.67 -5.56 -3.55
CA GLU A 199 4.17 -6.79 -4.15
C GLU A 199 3.13 -7.92 -4.12
N PRO A 200 2.90 -8.64 -5.25
CA PRO A 200 1.95 -9.75 -5.32
C PRO A 200 2.26 -10.93 -4.40
N LEU A 201 3.52 -11.07 -3.96
CA LEU A 201 3.94 -12.09 -3.01
C LEU A 201 3.18 -12.04 -1.68
N GLY A 202 2.51 -10.93 -1.38
CA GLY A 202 1.63 -10.79 -0.23
C GLY A 202 0.54 -11.86 -0.17
N TRP A 203 0.00 -12.30 -1.32
CA TRP A 203 -1.01 -13.36 -1.39
C TRP A 203 -0.47 -14.72 -0.94
N LEU A 204 0.73 -15.09 -1.40
CA LEU A 204 1.38 -16.33 -0.96
C LEU A 204 1.72 -16.29 0.53
N ALA A 205 2.18 -15.14 1.01
CA ALA A 205 2.55 -14.98 2.42
C ALA A 205 1.32 -15.05 3.33
N VAL A 206 0.18 -14.43 2.97
CA VAL A 206 -1.03 -14.48 3.80
C VAL A 206 -1.66 -15.86 3.83
N ASP A 207 -1.63 -16.61 2.72
CA ASP A 207 -2.12 -17.98 2.67
C ASP A 207 -1.35 -18.87 3.64
N ARG A 208 -0.01 -18.77 3.64
CA ARG A 208 0.84 -19.48 4.59
C ARG A 208 0.65 -19.01 6.04
N ALA A 209 0.44 -17.72 6.24
CA ALA A 209 0.13 -17.18 7.57
C ALA A 209 -1.12 -17.83 8.15
N ARG A 210 -2.18 -17.96 7.36
CA ARG A 210 -3.43 -18.64 7.76
C ARG A 210 -3.20 -20.10 8.09
N THR A 211 -2.57 -20.84 7.18
CA THR A 211 -2.26 -22.25 7.39
C THR A 211 -1.52 -22.50 8.71
N HIS A 212 -0.47 -21.73 8.98
CA HIS A 212 0.30 -21.86 10.21
C HIS A 212 -0.43 -21.34 11.45
N ALA A 213 -1.29 -20.33 11.32
CA ALA A 213 -2.14 -19.87 12.40
C ALA A 213 -3.14 -20.94 12.83
N ASP A 214 -3.82 -21.57 11.85
CA ASP A 214 -4.74 -22.68 12.10
C ASP A 214 -4.03 -23.86 12.76
N MET A 215 -2.84 -24.24 12.28
CA MET A 215 -2.03 -25.29 12.88
C MET A 215 -1.59 -24.99 14.31
N SER A 216 -1.42 -23.72 14.65
CA SER A 216 -0.95 -23.31 15.98
C SER A 216 -2.07 -23.11 17.00
N GLY A 217 -3.31 -22.89 16.55
CA GLY A 217 -4.42 -22.45 17.38
C GLY A 217 -4.24 -21.04 17.97
N ASP A 218 -3.30 -20.22 17.44
CA ASP A 218 -3.07 -18.86 17.91
C ASP A 218 -4.13 -17.91 17.32
N VAL A 219 -5.15 -17.62 18.10
CA VAL A 219 -6.28 -16.76 17.74
C VAL A 219 -5.84 -15.37 17.26
N LEU A 220 -4.81 -14.80 17.89
CA LEU A 220 -4.30 -13.47 17.49
C LEU A 220 -3.53 -13.52 16.17
N ALA A 221 -2.83 -14.59 15.89
CA ALA A 221 -2.17 -14.80 14.61
C ALA A 221 -3.20 -15.00 13.49
N SER A 222 -4.29 -15.75 13.75
CA SER A 222 -5.41 -15.95 12.83
C SER A 222 -6.13 -14.64 12.54
N ALA A 223 -6.42 -13.83 13.56
CA ALA A 223 -7.03 -12.50 13.43
C ALA A 223 -6.18 -11.55 12.57
N GLU A 224 -4.85 -11.54 12.79
CA GLU A 224 -3.94 -10.74 11.96
C GLU A 224 -3.87 -11.24 10.51
N ALA A 225 -3.85 -12.55 10.29
CA ALA A 225 -3.86 -13.14 8.94
C ALA A 225 -5.16 -12.79 8.21
N ALA A 226 -6.31 -12.86 8.86
CA ALA A 226 -7.60 -12.43 8.31
C ALA A 226 -7.59 -10.94 7.98
N ARG A 227 -7.06 -10.09 8.86
CA ARG A 227 -6.91 -8.65 8.62
C ARG A 227 -6.02 -8.36 7.40
N GLN A 228 -4.90 -9.06 7.23
CA GLN A 228 -4.02 -8.91 6.07
C GLN A 228 -4.69 -9.40 4.78
N LEU A 229 -5.43 -10.50 4.85
CA LEU A 229 -6.22 -10.98 3.72
C LEU A 229 -7.26 -9.93 3.30
N ALA A 230 -8.00 -9.35 4.25
CA ALA A 230 -8.95 -8.28 3.98
C ALA A 230 -8.27 -7.04 3.34
N VAL A 231 -7.03 -6.71 3.74
CA VAL A 231 -6.26 -5.62 3.10
C VAL A 231 -5.94 -5.94 1.64
N LEU A 232 -5.46 -7.15 1.33
CA LEU A 232 -5.15 -7.57 -0.04
C LEU A 232 -6.41 -7.63 -0.90
N THR A 233 -7.50 -8.20 -0.38
CA THR A 233 -8.80 -8.32 -1.04
C THR A 233 -9.37 -6.94 -1.38
N ARG A 234 -9.35 -5.99 -0.43
CA ARG A 234 -9.75 -4.60 -0.67
C ARG A 234 -8.91 -3.92 -1.76
N ARG A 235 -7.58 -4.13 -1.78
CA ARG A 235 -6.69 -3.54 -2.79
C ARG A 235 -7.00 -4.03 -4.20
N ASN A 236 -7.58 -5.20 -4.32
CA ASN A 236 -8.05 -5.76 -5.61
C ASN A 236 -9.49 -5.35 -5.94
N GLY A 237 -10.10 -4.47 -5.15
CA GLY A 237 -11.46 -3.95 -5.40
C GLY A 237 -12.59 -4.88 -4.92
N TRP A 238 -12.28 -5.97 -4.24
CA TRP A 238 -13.27 -6.92 -3.71
C TRP A 238 -13.71 -6.46 -2.31
N HIS A 239 -14.45 -5.36 -2.26
CA HIS A 239 -14.76 -4.66 -1.01
C HIS A 239 -15.71 -5.47 -0.12
N ASP A 240 -16.71 -6.13 -0.69
CA ASP A 240 -17.67 -6.93 0.07
C ASP A 240 -16.98 -8.09 0.77
N GLN A 241 -16.15 -8.86 0.04
CA GLN A 241 -15.37 -9.96 0.60
C GLN A 241 -14.35 -9.47 1.64
N ALA A 242 -13.74 -8.31 1.41
CA ALA A 242 -12.80 -7.74 2.39
C ALA A 242 -13.49 -7.37 3.70
N THR A 243 -14.72 -6.85 3.64
CA THR A 243 -15.54 -6.55 4.82
C THR A 243 -15.97 -7.82 5.51
N GLU A 244 -16.48 -8.80 4.75
CA GLU A 244 -16.89 -10.11 5.27
C GLU A 244 -15.76 -10.81 6.02
N ILE A 245 -14.56 -10.92 5.41
CA ILE A 245 -13.37 -11.52 6.02
C ILE A 245 -13.02 -10.83 7.35
N ALA A 246 -13.00 -9.49 7.35
CA ALA A 246 -12.63 -8.74 8.55
C ALA A 246 -13.66 -8.88 9.66
N MET A 247 -14.95 -8.78 9.33
CA MET A 247 -16.03 -8.85 10.32
C MET A 247 -16.25 -10.27 10.84
N ALA A 248 -16.19 -11.29 9.97
CA ALA A 248 -16.26 -12.68 10.41
C ALA A 248 -15.15 -13.02 11.43
N ALA A 249 -13.93 -12.55 11.19
CA ALA A 249 -12.83 -12.73 12.12
C ALA A 249 -13.01 -11.90 13.41
N ALA A 250 -13.63 -10.71 13.34
CA ALA A 250 -13.90 -9.89 14.52
C ALA A 250 -15.02 -10.47 15.41
N ASP A 251 -15.96 -11.19 14.82
CA ASP A 251 -17.13 -11.75 15.49
C ASP A 251 -16.94 -13.22 15.90
N ALA A 252 -15.81 -13.83 15.61
CA ALA A 252 -15.47 -15.17 16.07
C ALA A 252 -15.56 -15.29 17.61
N ASP A 253 -16.04 -16.42 18.10
CA ASP A 253 -16.29 -16.61 19.54
C ASP A 253 -15.03 -16.42 20.37
N GLU A 254 -13.88 -16.91 19.87
CA GLU A 254 -12.59 -16.76 20.53
C GLU A 254 -12.15 -15.29 20.64
N MET A 255 -12.62 -14.41 19.75
CA MET A 255 -12.31 -13.00 19.77
C MET A 255 -13.22 -12.19 20.72
N ARG A 256 -14.29 -12.81 21.27
CA ARG A 256 -15.21 -12.16 22.22
C ARG A 256 -14.67 -12.13 23.65
N GLU A 257 -13.57 -12.84 23.92
CA GLU A 257 -12.94 -12.79 25.23
C GLU A 257 -12.53 -11.36 25.62
N ASP A 258 -12.77 -10.99 26.87
CA ASP A 258 -12.52 -9.64 27.40
C ASP A 258 -11.05 -9.44 27.82
N ARG A 259 -10.12 -9.98 27.02
CA ARG A 259 -8.67 -9.80 27.19
C ARG A 259 -8.21 -8.59 26.38
N PRO A 260 -7.32 -7.74 26.91
CA PRO A 260 -6.85 -6.55 26.19
C PRO A 260 -6.32 -6.84 24.78
N ALA A 261 -5.63 -7.96 24.58
CA ALA A 261 -5.11 -8.34 23.26
C ALA A 261 -6.23 -8.71 22.26
N HIS A 262 -7.31 -9.39 22.72
CA HIS A 262 -8.47 -9.73 21.88
C HIS A 262 -9.28 -8.46 21.53
N ILE A 263 -9.53 -7.60 22.49
CA ILE A 263 -10.18 -6.30 22.24
C ILE A 263 -9.38 -5.49 21.21
N ALA A 264 -8.06 -5.45 21.34
CA ALA A 264 -7.21 -4.72 20.41
C ALA A 264 -7.22 -5.34 19.00
N ALA A 265 -7.11 -6.65 18.86
CA ALA A 265 -7.15 -7.35 17.58
C ALA A 265 -8.53 -7.19 16.91
N ARG A 266 -9.62 -7.35 17.67
CA ARG A 266 -10.98 -7.09 17.19
C ARG A 266 -11.13 -5.65 16.68
N GLY A 267 -10.63 -4.67 17.43
CA GLY A 267 -10.66 -3.27 17.03
C GLY A 267 -9.86 -3.00 15.73
N GLN A 268 -8.74 -3.70 15.52
CA GLN A 268 -7.98 -3.59 14.27
C GLN A 268 -8.74 -4.19 13.07
N LEU A 269 -9.49 -5.28 13.25
CA LEU A 269 -10.35 -5.87 12.23
C LEU A 269 -11.50 -4.93 11.86
N VAL A 270 -12.18 -4.36 12.85
CA VAL A 270 -13.27 -3.37 12.64
C VAL A 270 -12.74 -2.12 11.93
N MET A 271 -11.55 -1.61 12.31
CA MET A 271 -10.91 -0.51 11.57
C MET A 271 -10.59 -0.90 10.11
N SER A 272 -10.20 -2.15 9.85
CA SER A 272 -9.96 -2.61 8.47
C SER A 272 -11.24 -2.61 7.65
N ALA A 273 -12.37 -3.04 8.23
CA ALA A 273 -13.70 -2.96 7.61
C ALA A 273 -14.14 -1.51 7.39
N ALA A 274 -13.94 -0.61 8.36
CA ALA A 274 -14.22 0.81 8.21
C ALA A 274 -13.45 1.44 7.02
N TYR A 275 -12.18 1.08 6.87
CA TYR A 275 -11.38 1.56 5.75
C TYR A 275 -11.81 0.93 4.41
N THR A 276 -12.33 -0.29 4.43
CA THR A 276 -12.93 -0.93 3.24
C THR A 276 -14.20 -0.19 2.81
N ALA A 277 -15.08 0.16 3.76
CA ALA A 277 -16.27 0.96 3.50
C ALA A 277 -15.91 2.33 2.87
N ALA A 278 -14.84 2.99 3.36
CA ALA A 278 -14.33 4.22 2.74
C ALA A 278 -13.89 4.02 1.27
N HIS A 279 -13.23 2.90 0.95
CA HIS A 279 -12.85 2.55 -0.43
C HIS A 279 -14.06 2.24 -1.31
N ALA A 280 -15.09 1.63 -0.77
CA ALA A 280 -16.35 1.36 -1.46
C ALA A 280 -17.21 2.62 -1.67
N GLY A 281 -16.84 3.74 -1.03
CA GLY A 281 -17.63 4.99 -1.06
C GLY A 281 -18.79 5.01 -0.06
N ASP A 282 -18.89 3.99 0.80
CA ASP A 282 -19.87 3.92 1.89
C ASP A 282 -19.38 4.73 3.10
N ARG A 283 -19.76 6.01 3.11
CA ARG A 283 -19.42 6.92 4.22
C ARG A 283 -20.18 6.62 5.51
N ALA A 284 -21.40 6.10 5.39
CA ALA A 284 -22.22 5.79 6.56
C ALA A 284 -21.63 4.59 7.30
N GLY A 285 -21.39 3.50 6.60
CA GLY A 285 -20.73 2.32 7.15
C GLY A 285 -19.32 2.61 7.68
N MET A 286 -18.52 3.44 6.97
CA MET A 286 -17.21 3.89 7.46
C MET A 286 -17.30 4.57 8.83
N ARG A 287 -18.27 5.48 9.03
CA ARG A 287 -18.45 6.18 10.31
C ARG A 287 -18.96 5.29 11.41
N GLU A 288 -19.92 4.42 11.10
CA GLU A 288 -20.46 3.44 12.04
C GLU A 288 -19.36 2.51 12.55
N LEU A 289 -18.61 1.87 11.66
CA LEU A 289 -17.51 0.97 12.02
C LEU A 289 -16.38 1.71 12.76
N THR A 290 -16.09 2.97 12.40
CA THR A 290 -15.14 3.80 13.15
C THR A 290 -15.63 4.06 14.57
N GLY A 291 -16.94 4.29 14.76
CA GLY A 291 -17.58 4.42 16.07
C GLY A 291 -17.44 3.14 16.91
N GLN A 292 -17.68 1.97 16.31
CA GLN A 292 -17.48 0.68 16.96
C GLN A 292 -16.02 0.46 17.38
N ALA A 293 -15.07 0.78 16.50
CA ALA A 293 -13.63 0.71 16.83
C ALA A 293 -13.26 1.68 17.97
N MET A 294 -13.85 2.87 18.00
CA MET A 294 -13.65 3.86 19.07
C MET A 294 -14.18 3.35 20.42
N ALA A 295 -15.35 2.69 20.43
CA ALA A 295 -15.91 2.08 21.64
C ALA A 295 -14.98 0.96 22.17
N LEU A 296 -14.45 0.09 21.30
CA LEU A 296 -13.47 -0.92 21.67
C LEU A 296 -12.18 -0.29 22.22
N ALA A 297 -11.70 0.80 21.61
CA ALA A 297 -10.51 1.51 22.07
C ALA A 297 -10.72 2.17 23.45
N ALA A 298 -11.92 2.68 23.72
CA ALA A 298 -12.27 3.25 25.02
C ALA A 298 -12.26 2.19 26.14
N ARG A 299 -12.70 0.95 25.86
CA ARG A 299 -12.66 -0.17 26.83
C ARG A 299 -11.26 -0.55 27.28
N LEU A 300 -10.23 -0.30 26.46
CA LEU A 300 -8.83 -0.57 26.84
C LEU A 300 -8.28 0.43 27.88
N GLY A 301 -8.91 1.60 28.08
CA GLY A 301 -8.43 2.66 28.96
C GLY A 301 -7.08 3.25 28.59
N GLY A 302 -6.46 2.81 27.47
CA GLY A 302 -5.18 3.24 26.97
C GLY A 302 -4.84 2.58 25.61
N GLY A 303 -3.62 2.83 25.10
CA GLY A 303 -3.14 2.16 23.89
C GLY A 303 -2.44 0.84 24.19
N LEU A 304 -2.66 -0.17 23.36
CA LEU A 304 -1.96 -1.45 23.41
C LEU A 304 -1.16 -1.67 22.13
N LEU A 305 0.13 -2.01 22.25
CA LEU A 305 1.00 -2.31 21.12
C LEU A 305 1.15 -3.81 20.94
N LEU A 306 0.49 -4.34 19.92
CA LEU A 306 0.58 -5.73 19.49
C LEU A 306 1.60 -5.86 18.34
N ARG A 307 2.90 -5.88 18.65
CA ARG A 307 3.97 -5.84 17.61
C ARG A 307 3.89 -6.96 16.59
N ARG A 308 3.55 -8.17 17.03
CA ARG A 308 3.40 -9.33 16.13
C ARG A 308 2.09 -9.32 15.35
N ASN A 309 1.06 -8.64 15.88
CA ASN A 309 -0.32 -8.67 15.37
C ASN A 309 -0.78 -7.27 14.97
N GLY A 310 -0.24 -6.72 13.89
CA GLY A 310 -0.74 -5.50 13.26
C GLY A 310 -0.32 -4.18 13.90
N GLY A 311 0.41 -4.18 15.01
CA GLY A 311 0.89 -2.97 15.67
C GLY A 311 -0.06 -2.46 16.76
N GLY A 312 -0.16 -1.12 16.93
CA GLY A 312 -0.90 -0.51 18.03
C GLY A 312 -2.42 -0.40 17.78
N PHE A 313 -3.18 -0.57 18.86
CA PHE A 313 -4.60 -0.24 18.89
C PHE A 313 -4.91 0.64 20.12
N GLY A 314 -5.89 1.50 19.97
CA GLY A 314 -6.37 2.46 20.99
C GLY A 314 -6.93 3.70 20.30
N ILE A 315 -7.41 4.68 21.06
CA ILE A 315 -8.07 5.89 20.56
C ILE A 315 -7.20 6.60 19.50
N THR A 316 -5.90 6.76 19.76
CA THR A 316 -4.98 7.40 18.83
C THR A 316 -4.84 6.61 17.52
N ALA A 317 -4.84 5.28 17.58
CA ALA A 317 -4.77 4.43 16.38
C ALA A 317 -6.05 4.55 15.53
N VAL A 318 -7.22 4.60 16.16
CA VAL A 318 -8.49 4.80 15.45
C VAL A 318 -8.53 6.19 14.80
N ARG A 319 -8.10 7.25 15.50
CA ARG A 319 -8.00 8.60 14.94
C ARG A 319 -7.03 8.68 13.76
N LEU A 320 -5.87 8.03 13.86
CA LEU A 320 -4.90 7.93 12.76
C LEU A 320 -5.54 7.24 11.54
N HIS A 321 -6.29 6.17 11.78
CA HIS A 321 -6.98 5.44 10.71
C HIS A 321 -8.09 6.27 10.06
N LEU A 322 -8.80 7.09 10.84
CA LEU A 322 -9.85 7.98 10.35
C LEU A 322 -9.30 9.02 9.36
N ILE A 323 -8.06 9.50 9.54
CA ILE A 323 -7.42 10.41 8.56
C ILE A 323 -7.39 9.75 7.18
N SER A 324 -6.90 8.50 7.12
CA SER A 324 -6.85 7.73 5.87
C SER A 324 -8.25 7.47 5.30
N ALA A 325 -9.22 7.13 6.15
CA ALA A 325 -10.57 6.79 5.74
C ALA A 325 -11.31 8.01 5.14
N GLU A 326 -11.22 9.18 5.78
CA GLU A 326 -11.90 10.38 5.32
C GLU A 326 -11.36 10.88 3.96
N TYR A 327 -10.03 10.94 3.75
CA TYR A 327 -9.55 11.34 2.43
C TYR A 327 -9.85 10.28 1.36
N THR A 328 -9.86 8.99 1.72
CA THR A 328 -10.21 7.90 0.79
C THR A 328 -11.69 8.01 0.39
N ALA A 329 -12.57 8.36 1.33
CA ALA A 329 -13.97 8.67 1.06
C ALA A 329 -14.19 10.00 0.31
N GLY A 330 -13.11 10.71 -0.07
CA GLY A 330 -13.16 11.94 -0.86
C GLY A 330 -13.33 13.23 -0.07
N ASP A 331 -13.11 13.22 1.25
CA ASP A 331 -13.22 14.41 2.11
C ASP A 331 -11.88 14.79 2.76
N PRO A 332 -11.02 15.52 2.02
CA PRO A 332 -9.73 15.94 2.56
C PRO A 332 -9.85 16.92 3.72
N ALA A 333 -10.93 17.71 3.79
CA ALA A 333 -11.14 18.66 4.87
C ALA A 333 -11.42 17.93 6.19
N SER A 334 -12.26 16.89 6.17
CA SER A 334 -12.50 16.02 7.33
C SER A 334 -11.23 15.26 7.74
N ALA A 335 -10.43 14.78 6.77
CA ALA A 335 -9.15 14.14 7.06
C ALA A 335 -8.18 15.07 7.79
N VAL A 336 -8.04 16.33 7.36
CA VAL A 336 -7.19 17.33 8.02
C VAL A 336 -7.72 17.66 9.42
N ARG A 337 -9.04 17.79 9.59
CA ARG A 337 -9.63 17.97 10.93
C ARG A 337 -9.34 16.77 11.85
N ALA A 338 -9.48 15.55 11.36
CA ALA A 338 -9.16 14.34 12.12
C ALA A 338 -7.66 14.31 12.52
N ALA A 339 -6.77 14.77 11.62
CA ALA A 339 -5.34 14.87 11.91
C ALA A 339 -5.04 15.84 13.08
N GLY A 340 -5.78 16.93 13.20
CA GLY A 340 -5.65 17.88 14.32
C GLY A 340 -5.90 17.27 15.71
N ALA A 341 -6.59 16.13 15.78
CA ALA A 341 -6.84 15.40 17.04
C ALA A 341 -5.74 14.36 17.37
N VAL A 342 -4.68 14.26 16.56
CA VAL A 342 -3.56 13.32 16.75
C VAL A 342 -2.29 14.10 16.99
N GLN A 343 -1.59 13.79 18.08
CA GLN A 343 -0.25 14.30 18.35
C GLN A 343 0.79 13.34 17.74
N PRO A 344 1.50 13.71 16.66
CA PRO A 344 2.41 12.79 15.98
C PRO A 344 3.50 12.22 16.87
N GLN A 345 3.99 13.03 17.83
CA GLN A 345 5.05 12.64 18.77
C GLN A 345 4.59 11.56 19.76
N ALA A 346 3.28 11.46 20.01
CA ALA A 346 2.71 10.43 20.88
C ALA A 346 2.46 9.10 20.15
N LEU A 347 2.71 9.05 18.84
CA LEU A 347 2.57 7.80 18.06
C LEU A 347 3.72 6.83 18.44
N PRO A 348 3.40 5.53 18.62
CA PRO A 348 4.30 4.59 19.29
C PRO A 348 5.53 4.18 18.48
N THR A 349 5.54 4.42 17.17
CA THR A 349 6.62 3.98 16.28
C THR A 349 6.90 4.99 15.18
N PRO A 350 8.16 5.07 14.66
CA PRO A 350 8.49 5.88 13.49
C PRO A 350 7.59 5.56 12.28
N GLU A 351 7.23 4.29 12.10
CA GLU A 351 6.30 3.85 11.05
C GLU A 351 4.94 4.55 11.17
N ARG A 352 4.37 4.65 12.36
CA ARG A 352 3.08 5.33 12.59
C ARG A 352 3.19 6.83 12.40
N GLN A 353 4.31 7.44 12.79
CA GLN A 353 4.58 8.85 12.56
C GLN A 353 4.69 9.17 11.07
N ALA A 354 5.46 8.39 10.32
CA ALA A 354 5.57 8.55 8.87
C ALA A 354 4.22 8.35 8.17
N ARG A 355 3.44 7.37 8.61
CA ARG A 355 2.08 7.15 8.10
C ARG A 355 1.18 8.36 8.32
N TYR A 356 1.18 8.92 9.54
CA TYR A 356 0.40 10.13 9.85
C TYR A 356 0.72 11.26 8.86
N PHE A 357 1.99 11.56 8.69
CA PHE A 357 2.41 12.65 7.80
C PHE A 357 2.14 12.33 6.31
N THR A 358 2.28 11.07 5.91
CA THR A 358 1.94 10.64 4.54
C THR A 358 0.45 10.76 4.26
N ASP A 359 -0.41 10.33 5.18
CA ASP A 359 -1.87 10.43 5.04
C ASP A 359 -2.31 11.90 5.03
N LEU A 360 -1.70 12.74 5.87
CA LEU A 360 -1.93 14.18 5.88
C LEU A 360 -1.47 14.85 4.58
N ALA A 361 -0.31 14.45 4.04
CA ALA A 361 0.18 14.94 2.75
C ALA A 361 -0.77 14.57 1.60
N ARG A 362 -1.33 13.35 1.63
CA ARG A 362 -2.34 12.91 0.65
C ARG A 362 -3.61 13.74 0.75
N ALA A 363 -4.09 14.02 1.96
CA ALA A 363 -5.24 14.87 2.18
C ALA A 363 -5.01 16.30 1.65
N TYR A 364 -3.86 16.90 1.95
CA TYR A 364 -3.51 18.21 1.41
C TYR A 364 -3.33 18.21 -0.11
N GLY A 365 -2.70 17.16 -0.66
CA GLY A 365 -2.57 17.00 -2.12
C GLY A 365 -3.93 16.91 -2.81
N MET A 366 -4.86 16.14 -2.22
CA MET A 366 -6.24 16.05 -2.69
C MET A 366 -6.98 17.40 -2.61
N TRP A 367 -6.67 18.21 -1.60
CA TRP A 367 -7.28 19.52 -1.40
C TRP A 367 -6.66 20.63 -2.26
N GLY A 368 -5.57 20.34 -2.99
CA GLY A 368 -4.81 21.33 -3.78
C GLY A 368 -3.85 22.19 -2.95
N ARG A 369 -3.68 21.88 -1.66
CA ARG A 369 -2.76 22.59 -0.76
C ARG A 369 -1.34 22.03 -0.88
N ARG A 370 -0.65 22.44 -1.95
CA ARG A 370 0.66 21.91 -2.35
C ARG A 370 1.76 22.11 -1.34
N GLU A 371 1.85 23.30 -0.76
CA GLU A 371 2.90 23.65 0.20
C GLU A 371 2.75 22.85 1.49
N GLU A 372 1.51 22.70 1.96
CA GLU A 372 1.19 21.87 3.12
C GLU A 372 1.47 20.40 2.86
N ALA A 373 1.14 19.92 1.65
CA ALA A 373 1.46 18.55 1.24
C ALA A 373 2.98 18.31 1.25
N LEU A 374 3.78 19.23 0.69
CA LEU A 374 5.24 19.14 0.72
C LEU A 374 5.79 19.19 2.15
N ARG A 375 5.29 20.09 2.99
CA ARG A 375 5.71 20.15 4.41
C ARG A 375 5.43 18.84 5.15
N ALA A 376 4.26 18.24 4.89
CA ALA A 376 3.91 16.95 5.49
C ALA A 376 4.80 15.81 4.95
N LEU A 377 5.14 15.78 3.65
CA LEU A 377 6.10 14.81 3.09
C LEU A 377 7.48 14.91 3.70
N LEU A 378 7.98 16.13 3.89
CA LEU A 378 9.27 16.36 4.54
C LEU A 378 9.25 15.93 6.02
N ALA A 379 8.12 16.08 6.70
CA ALA A 379 7.93 15.59 8.06
C ALA A 379 7.89 14.05 8.09
N ALA A 380 7.24 13.40 7.13
CA ALA A 380 7.26 11.95 6.97
C ALA A 380 8.70 11.43 6.74
N GLU A 381 9.46 12.10 5.87
CA GLU A 381 10.85 11.73 5.59
C GLU A 381 11.74 11.85 6.82
N ARG A 382 11.57 12.91 7.63
CA ARG A 382 12.31 13.05 8.90
C ARG A 382 11.97 11.96 9.92
N ALA A 383 10.69 11.54 9.97
CA ALA A 383 10.25 10.49 10.88
C ALA A 383 10.78 9.11 10.49
N ALA A 384 10.74 8.78 9.19
CA ALA A 384 11.18 7.49 8.67
C ALA A 384 11.65 7.62 7.20
N PRO A 385 12.95 7.91 6.99
CA PRO A 385 13.49 8.15 5.64
C PRO A 385 13.28 6.98 4.68
N GLN A 386 13.58 5.74 5.11
CA GLN A 386 13.42 4.56 4.26
C GLN A 386 11.95 4.36 3.88
N GLU A 387 11.03 4.37 4.86
CA GLU A 387 9.59 4.26 4.62
C GLU A 387 9.09 5.28 3.59
N THR A 388 9.50 6.54 3.74
CA THR A 388 8.99 7.62 2.89
C THR A 388 9.52 7.52 1.47
N ARG A 389 10.80 7.21 1.28
CA ARG A 389 11.45 7.19 -0.04
C ARG A 389 11.08 5.98 -0.89
N THR A 390 10.77 4.83 -0.25
CA THR A 390 10.49 3.57 -0.96
C THR A 390 9.01 3.38 -1.27
N ARG A 391 8.09 4.05 -0.56
CA ARG A 391 6.65 3.84 -0.77
C ARG A 391 6.17 4.33 -2.13
N PRO A 392 5.51 3.47 -2.94
CA PRO A 392 4.95 3.86 -4.23
C PRO A 392 4.00 5.07 -4.11
N VAL A 393 3.14 5.08 -3.09
CA VAL A 393 2.18 6.17 -2.86
C VAL A 393 2.85 7.53 -2.59
N VAL A 394 4.02 7.55 -1.96
CA VAL A 394 4.78 8.80 -1.75
C VAL A 394 5.42 9.25 -3.05
N ARG A 395 5.97 8.34 -3.83
CA ARG A 395 6.55 8.65 -5.15
C ARG A 395 5.48 9.21 -6.10
N GLU A 396 4.27 8.62 -6.13
CA GLU A 396 3.13 9.15 -6.88
C GLU A 396 2.75 10.58 -6.44
N LEU A 397 2.71 10.83 -5.14
CA LEU A 397 2.36 12.15 -4.61
C LEU A 397 3.43 13.19 -4.94
N VAL A 398 4.72 12.85 -4.79
CA VAL A 398 5.83 13.75 -5.17
C VAL A 398 5.81 14.03 -6.68
N SER A 399 5.60 13.00 -7.52
CA SER A 399 5.45 13.17 -8.97
C SER A 399 4.28 14.09 -9.32
N GLY A 400 3.13 13.91 -8.66
CA GLY A 400 1.97 14.79 -8.83
C GLY A 400 2.27 16.25 -8.44
N LEU A 401 3.05 16.45 -7.38
CA LEU A 401 3.49 17.79 -6.99
C LEU A 401 4.49 18.41 -7.98
N LEU A 402 5.36 17.63 -8.62
CA LEU A 402 6.27 18.13 -9.65
C LEU A 402 5.52 18.65 -10.89
N VAL A 403 4.49 17.92 -11.32
CA VAL A 403 3.73 18.23 -12.53
C VAL A 403 2.72 19.38 -12.32
N SER A 404 2.18 19.54 -11.11
CA SER A 404 1.02 20.40 -10.85
C SER A 404 1.32 21.87 -10.59
N GLY A 405 2.52 22.40 -10.90
CA GLY A 405 2.82 23.84 -10.76
C GLY A 405 4.31 24.17 -10.53
N ARG A 406 4.63 25.37 -10.04
CA ARG A 406 6.02 25.81 -9.82
C ARG A 406 6.76 24.85 -8.88
N THR A 407 7.87 24.33 -9.35
CA THR A 407 8.71 23.39 -8.61
C THR A 407 9.71 24.14 -7.74
N SER A 408 9.54 24.05 -6.41
CA SER A 408 10.50 24.63 -5.46
C SER A 408 11.81 23.81 -5.44
N PRO A 409 12.96 24.39 -5.06
CA PRO A 409 14.20 23.63 -4.84
C PRO A 409 13.99 22.49 -3.86
N THR A 410 13.30 22.71 -2.76
CA THR A 410 13.00 21.70 -1.73
C THR A 410 12.21 20.50 -2.29
N LEU A 411 11.27 20.73 -3.21
CA LEU A 411 10.53 19.65 -3.86
C LEU A 411 11.42 18.85 -4.81
N ARG A 412 12.31 19.52 -5.55
CA ARG A 412 13.30 18.83 -6.42
C ARG A 412 14.27 17.98 -5.61
N ASP A 413 14.73 18.49 -4.47
CA ASP A 413 15.62 17.74 -3.58
C ASP A 413 14.92 16.51 -3.00
N LEU A 414 13.64 16.62 -2.60
CA LEU A 414 12.85 15.47 -2.14
C LEU A 414 12.65 14.46 -3.28
N ALA A 415 12.32 14.93 -4.49
CA ALA A 415 12.15 14.07 -5.66
C ALA A 415 13.43 13.30 -5.99
N ALA A 416 14.59 13.96 -5.97
CA ALA A 416 15.90 13.33 -6.16
C ALA A 416 16.17 12.24 -5.11
N ARG A 417 15.83 12.49 -3.83
CA ARG A 417 15.96 11.49 -2.77
C ARG A 417 14.97 10.33 -2.91
N CYS A 418 13.81 10.56 -3.54
CA CYS A 418 12.83 9.53 -3.92
C CYS A 418 13.16 8.89 -5.29
N HIS A 419 14.29 9.23 -5.93
CA HIS A 419 14.73 8.76 -7.26
C HIS A 419 13.72 9.06 -8.38
N LEU A 420 13.07 10.21 -8.29
CA LEU A 420 12.21 10.76 -9.32
C LEU A 420 13.00 11.84 -10.09
N GLN A 421 13.10 11.67 -11.41
CA GLN A 421 13.71 12.63 -12.34
C GLN A 421 12.64 13.54 -12.93
#